data_af1e2de3cef5284b1cd206e83702db81
#
_entry.id   af1e2de3cef5284b1cd206e83702db81
#
_cell.length_a   1.000
_cell.length_b   1.000
_cell.length_c   1.000
_cell.angle_alpha   90.00
_cell.angle_beta   90.00
_cell.angle_gamma   90.00
#
_symmetry.space_group_name_H-M   'P 1'
#
loop_
_entity.id
_entity.type
_entity.pdbx_description
1 polymer ?
#
loop_
_entity_poly.entity_id
_entity_poly.type
_entity_poly.pdbx_seq_one_letter_code
_entity_poly.pdbx_strand_id
1 'polypeptide(L)'
;VVEKFARPLAGAVLTTLALVAAVLVSPASAAGAPPSAMARTVYYSASGYSAEADQAAQIWNSRVPNLRLVRGGSATIRIYATTGGGSRAYPCGLGCATIYIDSQDVAAGHSSLRIVAHEVGHGLGLPDNYNGVCSYLMSGGSAGTSCRNAYPNSQEANRVNQLFAGALTASAVDSGVYARG
;
A
#
# COMPACT_ATOMS: atom_id res chain seq x y z
N VAL A 1 69.59 -48.74 58.00
CA VAL A 1 68.59 -49.39 57.17
C VAL A 1 67.18 -48.93 57.64
N VAL A 2 66.50 -48.16 56.90
CA VAL A 2 65.29 -47.46 57.33
C VAL A 2 64.11 -48.09 56.55
N GLU A 3 63.17 -48.68 57.25
CA GLU A 3 61.88 -49.12 56.67
C GLU A 3 60.92 -47.99 56.61
N LYS A 4 60.29 -47.78 55.45
CA LYS A 4 59.22 -46.80 55.27
C LYS A 4 57.88 -47.56 55.20
N PHE A 5 57.03 -47.29 56.18
CA PHE A 5 55.67 -47.71 56.21
C PHE A 5 54.82 -46.92 55.19
N ALA A 6 54.20 -47.57 54.33
CA ALA A 6 53.17 -46.97 53.42
C ALA A 6 51.80 -47.08 54.09
N ARG A 7 51.09 -45.94 54.20
CA ARG A 7 49.68 -45.84 54.61
C ARG A 7 48.78 -45.89 53.38
N PRO A 8 47.68 -46.62 53.37
CA PRO A 8 46.68 -46.53 52.30
C PRO A 8 45.79 -45.30 52.53
N LEU A 9 45.62 -44.46 51.47
CA LEU A 9 44.66 -43.39 51.40
C LEU A 9 43.29 -43.97 50.99
N ALA A 10 42.31 -43.84 51.87
CA ALA A 10 40.90 -44.14 51.53
C ALA A 10 40.35 -43.03 50.61
N GLY A 11 40.04 -43.42 49.38
CA GLY A 11 39.38 -42.57 48.42
C GLY A 11 37.88 -42.45 48.73
N ALA A 12 37.41 -41.29 49.06
CA ALA A 12 35.99 -40.97 49.13
C ALA A 12 35.46 -40.72 47.70
N VAL A 13 34.56 -41.58 47.25
CA VAL A 13 33.84 -41.40 45.99
C VAL A 13 32.68 -40.45 46.26
N LEU A 14 32.77 -39.19 45.81
CA LEU A 14 31.66 -38.27 45.77
C LEU A 14 30.85 -38.55 44.49
N THR A 15 29.68 -39.14 44.65
CA THR A 15 28.69 -39.24 43.60
C THR A 15 27.94 -37.93 43.50
N THR A 16 28.26 -37.12 42.47
CA THR A 16 27.51 -35.93 42.12
C THR A 16 26.25 -36.34 41.34
N LEU A 17 25.10 -36.17 41.98
CA LEU A 17 23.79 -36.36 41.33
C LEU A 17 23.52 -35.12 40.45
N ALA A 18 23.66 -35.27 39.13
CA ALA A 18 23.33 -34.25 38.15
C ALA A 18 21.80 -34.20 37.98
N LEU A 19 21.16 -33.14 38.51
CA LEU A 19 19.75 -32.86 38.30
C LEU A 19 19.58 -32.30 36.88
N VAL A 20 19.10 -33.12 35.94
CA VAL A 20 18.74 -32.65 34.60
C VAL A 20 17.34 -32.02 34.68
N ALA A 21 17.27 -30.68 34.72
CA ALA A 21 16.01 -29.97 34.56
C ALA A 21 15.57 -30.03 33.09
N ALA A 22 14.58 -30.87 32.81
CA ALA A 22 13.92 -30.89 31.50
C ALA A 22 13.12 -29.59 31.31
N VAL A 23 13.61 -28.67 30.48
CA VAL A 23 12.86 -27.50 30.04
C VAL A 23 11.82 -27.96 29.04
N LEU A 24 10.55 -28.01 29.47
CA LEU A 24 9.41 -28.23 28.59
C LEU A 24 9.22 -26.97 27.72
N VAL A 25 9.82 -26.95 26.53
CA VAL A 25 9.52 -25.96 25.51
C VAL A 25 8.13 -26.32 24.96
N SER A 26 7.09 -25.61 25.42
CA SER A 26 5.77 -25.69 24.80
C SER A 26 5.88 -25.16 23.35
N PRO A 27 5.42 -25.89 22.34
CA PRO A 27 5.35 -25.34 20.99
C PRO A 27 4.41 -24.14 21.02
N ALA A 28 4.92 -22.95 20.71
CA ALA A 28 4.07 -21.80 20.46
C ALA A 28 3.13 -22.18 19.31
N SER A 29 1.83 -22.27 19.60
CA SER A 29 0.82 -22.42 18.57
C SER A 29 0.99 -21.26 17.61
N ALA A 30 1.42 -21.52 16.39
CA ALA A 30 1.40 -20.53 15.33
C ALA A 30 -0.05 -20.10 15.18
N ALA A 31 -0.38 -18.92 15.70
CA ALA A 31 -1.67 -18.29 15.43
C ALA A 31 -1.77 -18.23 13.91
N GLY A 32 -2.68 -18.99 13.33
CA GLY A 32 -2.90 -19.00 11.88
C GLY A 32 -3.09 -17.57 11.44
N ALA A 33 -2.37 -17.15 10.38
CA ALA A 33 -2.58 -15.85 9.78
C ALA A 33 -4.10 -15.68 9.54
N PRO A 34 -4.67 -14.50 9.88
CA PRO A 34 -6.10 -14.29 9.62
C PRO A 34 -6.36 -14.57 8.13
N PRO A 35 -7.52 -15.16 7.78
CA PRO A 35 -7.84 -15.44 6.40
C PRO A 35 -7.65 -14.14 5.59
N SER A 36 -6.90 -14.21 4.51
CA SER A 36 -6.67 -13.08 3.62
C SER A 36 -8.05 -12.58 3.19
N ALA A 37 -8.43 -11.38 3.61
CA ALA A 37 -9.68 -10.77 3.18
C ALA A 37 -9.69 -10.76 1.65
N MET A 38 -10.75 -11.27 1.03
CA MET A 38 -10.86 -11.25 -0.44
C MET A 38 -10.79 -9.79 -0.91
N ALA A 39 -9.94 -9.52 -1.90
CA ALA A 39 -9.77 -8.19 -2.45
C ALA A 39 -11.15 -7.59 -2.84
N ARG A 40 -11.40 -6.37 -2.38
CA ARG A 40 -12.65 -5.66 -2.70
C ARG A 40 -12.63 -5.20 -4.15
N THR A 41 -13.59 -5.65 -4.94
CA THR A 41 -13.72 -5.24 -6.34
C THR A 41 -14.39 -3.87 -6.44
N VAL A 42 -13.77 -2.98 -7.21
CA VAL A 42 -14.29 -1.66 -7.58
C VAL A 42 -14.35 -1.59 -9.09
N TYR A 43 -15.49 -1.25 -9.63
CA TYR A 43 -15.68 -1.13 -11.08
C TYR A 43 -15.40 0.29 -11.54
N TYR A 44 -14.71 0.43 -12.68
CA TYR A 44 -14.48 1.72 -13.33
C TYR A 44 -14.92 1.75 -14.79
N SER A 45 -15.20 2.95 -15.28
CA SER A 45 -15.43 3.24 -16.68
C SER A 45 -14.62 4.46 -17.10
N ALA A 46 -14.25 4.52 -18.39
CA ALA A 46 -13.54 5.66 -18.95
C ALA A 46 -14.08 5.98 -20.34
N SER A 47 -14.50 7.24 -20.50
CA SER A 47 -14.84 7.85 -21.79
C SER A 47 -13.85 8.99 -22.09
N GLY A 48 -12.68 8.62 -22.57
CA GLY A 48 -11.46 9.42 -22.69
C GLY A 48 -10.36 8.88 -21.79
N TYR A 49 -9.11 8.97 -22.22
CA TYR A 49 -7.93 8.45 -21.52
C TYR A 49 -8.08 6.96 -21.11
N SER A 50 -8.73 6.18 -21.97
CA SER A 50 -9.09 4.78 -21.67
C SER A 50 -7.88 3.89 -21.47
N ALA A 51 -6.81 4.09 -22.25
CA ALA A 51 -5.58 3.33 -22.12
C ALA A 51 -4.87 3.65 -20.81
N GLU A 52 -4.84 4.93 -20.43
CA GLU A 52 -4.27 5.38 -19.15
C GLU A 52 -5.10 4.86 -17.96
N ALA A 53 -6.42 4.82 -18.09
CA ALA A 53 -7.29 4.27 -17.06
C ALA A 53 -7.03 2.77 -16.83
N ASP A 54 -6.85 2.00 -17.91
CA ASP A 54 -6.51 0.58 -17.83
C ASP A 54 -5.13 0.36 -17.22
N GLN A 55 -4.13 1.18 -17.58
CA GLN A 55 -2.80 1.12 -16.99
C GLN A 55 -2.80 1.55 -15.51
N ALA A 56 -3.53 2.62 -15.16
CA ALA A 56 -3.67 3.04 -13.77
C ALA A 56 -4.33 1.95 -12.91
N ALA A 57 -5.36 1.27 -13.44
CA ALA A 57 -5.99 0.15 -12.75
C ALA A 57 -4.99 -1.01 -12.52
N GLN A 58 -4.16 -1.34 -13.52
CA GLN A 58 -3.10 -2.35 -13.36
C GLN A 58 -2.07 -1.93 -12.31
N ILE A 59 -1.64 -0.67 -12.31
CA ILE A 59 -0.71 -0.12 -11.32
C ILE A 59 -1.30 -0.28 -9.91
N TRP A 60 -2.51 0.19 -9.67
CA TRP A 60 -3.15 0.10 -8.36
C TRP A 60 -3.36 -1.35 -7.92
N ASN A 61 -3.83 -2.22 -8.80
CA ASN A 61 -4.01 -3.65 -8.53
C ASN A 61 -2.69 -4.36 -8.16
N SER A 62 -1.57 -3.91 -8.74
CA SER A 62 -0.25 -4.49 -8.43
C SER A 62 0.31 -4.03 -7.08
N ARG A 63 -0.18 -2.92 -6.55
CA ARG A 63 0.35 -2.29 -5.33
C ARG A 63 -0.53 -2.48 -4.11
N VAL A 64 -1.81 -2.81 -4.30
CA VAL A 64 -2.81 -2.87 -3.23
C VAL A 64 -3.51 -4.24 -3.23
N PRO A 65 -3.04 -5.20 -2.43
CA PRO A 65 -3.58 -6.56 -2.41
C PRO A 65 -5.08 -6.66 -2.08
N ASN A 66 -5.62 -5.74 -1.27
CA ASN A 66 -7.03 -5.74 -0.88
C ASN A 66 -7.97 -5.01 -1.87
N LEU A 67 -7.43 -4.54 -3.00
CA LEU A 67 -8.17 -3.84 -4.05
C LEU A 67 -8.10 -4.61 -5.37
N ARG A 68 -9.23 -4.64 -6.09
CA ARG A 68 -9.27 -5.07 -7.48
C ARG A 68 -10.10 -4.09 -8.31
N LEU A 69 -9.43 -3.24 -9.09
CA LEU A 69 -10.06 -2.38 -10.08
C LEU A 69 -10.34 -3.20 -11.34
N VAL A 70 -11.60 -3.17 -11.81
CA VAL A 70 -12.07 -3.92 -12.98
C VAL A 70 -12.86 -2.98 -13.88
N ARG A 71 -12.56 -2.99 -15.19
CA ARG A 71 -13.30 -2.20 -16.16
C ARG A 71 -14.68 -2.77 -16.40
N GLY A 72 -15.70 -1.92 -16.44
CA GLY A 72 -17.08 -2.33 -16.76
C GLY A 72 -17.95 -2.43 -15.51
N GLY A 73 -19.00 -3.28 -15.60
CA GLY A 73 -19.97 -3.45 -14.52
C GLY A 73 -20.71 -2.16 -14.15
N SER A 74 -21.23 -2.09 -12.92
CA SER A 74 -21.82 -0.86 -12.37
C SER A 74 -20.70 0.04 -11.86
N ALA A 75 -20.00 0.74 -12.78
CA ALA A 75 -18.83 1.55 -12.47
C ALA A 75 -19.15 2.65 -11.44
N THR A 76 -18.43 2.62 -10.31
CA THR A 76 -18.48 3.65 -9.27
C THR A 76 -17.38 4.68 -9.44
N ILE A 77 -16.26 4.34 -10.10
CA ILE A 77 -15.25 5.29 -10.56
C ILE A 77 -15.51 5.57 -12.04
N ARG A 78 -15.78 6.82 -12.39
CA ARG A 78 -16.07 7.24 -13.77
C ARG A 78 -15.08 8.30 -14.20
N ILE A 79 -14.39 8.04 -15.32
CA ILE A 79 -13.31 8.89 -15.85
C ILE A 79 -13.76 9.50 -17.17
N TYR A 80 -13.68 10.82 -17.26
CA TYR A 80 -14.09 11.61 -18.43
C TYR A 80 -12.93 12.49 -18.91
N ALA A 81 -12.84 12.75 -20.20
CA ALA A 81 -12.03 13.82 -20.73
C ALA A 81 -12.76 15.16 -20.57
N THR A 82 -12.00 16.22 -20.30
CA THR A 82 -12.48 17.59 -20.30
C THR A 82 -11.47 18.53 -20.92
N THR A 83 -11.84 19.79 -21.11
CA THR A 83 -10.96 20.86 -21.54
C THR A 83 -11.20 22.07 -20.64
N GLY A 84 -10.18 22.44 -19.89
CA GLY A 84 -10.25 23.53 -18.90
C GLY A 84 -10.75 23.11 -17.52
N GLY A 85 -10.37 23.89 -16.55
CA GLY A 85 -10.71 23.70 -15.14
C GLY A 85 -9.77 22.80 -14.36
N GLY A 86 -8.73 22.24 -15.01
CA GLY A 86 -7.75 21.30 -14.44
C GLY A 86 -8.30 19.89 -14.26
N SER A 87 -7.42 18.92 -14.22
CA SER A 87 -7.74 17.54 -13.87
C SER A 87 -8.13 17.47 -12.41
N ARG A 88 -9.19 16.70 -12.11
CA ARG A 88 -9.78 16.66 -10.76
C ARG A 88 -10.66 15.45 -10.55
N ALA A 89 -10.77 15.03 -9.29
CA ALA A 89 -11.73 14.02 -8.85
C ALA A 89 -12.80 14.62 -7.92
N TYR A 90 -13.98 14.03 -7.95
CA TYR A 90 -15.07 14.27 -6.99
C TYR A 90 -15.40 12.95 -6.31
N PRO A 91 -14.74 12.63 -5.18
CA PRO A 91 -15.01 11.41 -4.44
C PRO A 91 -16.44 11.39 -3.87
N CYS A 92 -17.06 10.21 -3.92
CA CYS A 92 -18.40 9.96 -3.36
C CYS A 92 -18.39 8.83 -2.29
N GLY A 93 -17.21 8.52 -1.80
CA GLY A 93 -16.93 7.47 -0.83
C GLY A 93 -15.78 6.56 -1.27
N LEU A 94 -15.42 5.60 -0.45
CA LEU A 94 -14.31 4.69 -0.74
C LEU A 94 -14.63 3.79 -1.94
N GLY A 95 -13.84 3.93 -3.00
CA GLY A 95 -14.05 3.23 -4.28
C GLY A 95 -15.11 3.89 -5.17
N CYS A 96 -15.37 5.18 -4.96
CA CYS A 96 -16.36 5.96 -5.70
C CYS A 96 -15.81 7.34 -6.03
N ALA A 97 -15.81 7.73 -7.32
CA ALA A 97 -15.45 9.07 -7.77
C ALA A 97 -15.98 9.37 -9.18
N THR A 98 -16.25 10.64 -9.46
CA THR A 98 -16.33 11.19 -10.80
C THR A 98 -15.04 11.96 -11.08
N ILE A 99 -14.32 11.58 -12.13
CA ILE A 99 -12.99 12.08 -12.47
C ILE A 99 -13.02 12.77 -13.82
N TYR A 100 -12.41 13.94 -13.90
CA TYR A 100 -12.22 14.69 -15.14
C TYR A 100 -10.74 14.88 -15.39
N ILE A 101 -10.26 14.44 -16.56
CA ILE A 101 -8.87 14.61 -17.01
C ILE A 101 -8.83 15.73 -18.01
N ASP A 102 -8.11 16.79 -17.67
CA ASP A 102 -8.01 17.99 -18.49
C ASP A 102 -6.93 17.85 -19.56
N SER A 103 -7.36 18.02 -20.82
CA SER A 103 -6.42 18.01 -21.96
C SER A 103 -5.40 19.16 -21.91
N GLN A 104 -5.71 20.26 -21.23
CA GLN A 104 -4.78 21.36 -21.04
C GLN A 104 -3.61 21.00 -20.12
N ASP A 105 -3.83 20.22 -19.07
CA ASP A 105 -2.74 19.71 -18.21
C ASP A 105 -1.79 18.82 -18.98
N VAL A 106 -2.34 17.96 -19.86
CA VAL A 106 -1.54 17.11 -20.74
C VAL A 106 -0.78 17.94 -21.77
N ALA A 107 -1.42 18.95 -22.37
CA ALA A 107 -0.79 19.88 -23.31
C ALA A 107 0.30 20.73 -22.64
N ALA A 108 0.16 21.05 -21.35
CA ALA A 108 1.19 21.72 -20.56
C ALA A 108 2.40 20.81 -20.24
N GLY A 109 2.35 19.53 -20.60
CA GLY A 109 3.46 18.58 -20.50
C GLY A 109 3.37 17.60 -19.34
N HIS A 110 2.30 17.61 -18.55
CA HIS A 110 2.10 16.59 -17.52
C HIS A 110 1.80 15.21 -18.12
N SER A 111 2.22 14.16 -17.44
CA SER A 111 1.97 12.78 -17.89
C SER A 111 0.51 12.41 -17.70
N SER A 112 -0.19 12.10 -18.80
CA SER A 112 -1.60 11.67 -18.76
C SER A 112 -1.81 10.44 -17.85
N LEU A 113 -0.92 9.46 -17.91
CA LEU A 113 -0.98 8.28 -17.05
C LEU A 113 -0.84 8.63 -15.57
N ARG A 114 0.12 9.54 -15.24
CA ARG A 114 0.29 9.99 -13.86
C ARG A 114 -0.94 10.75 -13.36
N ILE A 115 -1.52 11.62 -14.18
CA ILE A 115 -2.75 12.33 -13.85
C ILE A 115 -3.86 11.33 -13.53
N VAL A 116 -4.14 10.39 -14.45
CA VAL A 116 -5.20 9.39 -14.24
C VAL A 116 -4.98 8.56 -13.00
N ALA A 117 -3.75 8.08 -12.76
CA ALA A 117 -3.43 7.28 -11.59
C ALA A 117 -3.61 8.08 -10.28
N HIS A 118 -3.27 9.37 -10.28
CA HIS A 118 -3.44 10.29 -9.16
C HIS A 118 -4.94 10.51 -8.86
N GLU A 119 -5.73 10.87 -9.87
CA GLU A 119 -7.16 11.13 -9.68
C GLU A 119 -7.91 9.86 -9.23
N VAL A 120 -7.52 8.68 -9.72
CA VAL A 120 -8.01 7.40 -9.18
C VAL A 120 -7.66 7.25 -7.71
N GLY A 121 -6.47 7.68 -7.29
CA GLY A 121 -6.03 7.68 -5.88
C GLY A 121 -7.01 8.41 -4.95
N HIS A 122 -7.61 9.53 -5.38
CA HIS A 122 -8.66 10.21 -4.63
C HIS A 122 -9.91 9.34 -4.47
N GLY A 123 -10.34 8.66 -5.55
CA GLY A 123 -11.43 7.68 -5.49
C GLY A 123 -11.14 6.49 -4.58
N LEU A 124 -9.86 6.21 -4.31
CA LEU A 124 -9.39 5.19 -3.37
C LEU A 124 -9.15 5.72 -1.95
N GLY A 125 -9.47 6.99 -1.68
CA GLY A 125 -9.45 7.59 -0.35
C GLY A 125 -8.14 8.27 0.04
N LEU A 126 -7.29 8.64 -0.92
CA LEU A 126 -6.08 9.43 -0.68
C LEU A 126 -6.35 10.92 -0.86
N PRO A 127 -5.92 11.79 0.07
CA PRO A 127 -5.88 13.23 -0.11
C PRO A 127 -4.67 13.64 -0.97
N ASP A 128 -4.69 14.87 -1.45
CA ASP A 128 -3.52 15.51 -2.04
C ASP A 128 -2.37 15.64 -1.04
N ASN A 129 -1.15 15.59 -1.57
CA ASN A 129 0.08 15.82 -0.82
C ASN A 129 1.07 16.61 -1.70
N TYR A 130 0.80 17.89 -1.93
CA TYR A 130 1.57 18.78 -2.82
C TYR A 130 2.96 19.11 -2.27
N ASN A 131 3.79 18.09 -2.07
CA ASN A 131 5.15 18.21 -1.53
C ASN A 131 6.24 18.37 -2.60
N GLY A 132 5.88 18.42 -3.89
CA GLY A 132 6.83 18.56 -5.01
C GLY A 132 7.67 17.31 -5.31
N VAL A 133 7.49 16.20 -4.59
CA VAL A 133 8.33 15.01 -4.70
C VAL A 133 7.73 14.01 -5.68
N CYS A 134 8.45 13.72 -6.77
CA CYS A 134 7.96 12.85 -7.85
C CYS A 134 7.65 11.40 -7.42
N SER A 135 8.28 10.88 -6.37
CA SER A 135 8.00 9.53 -5.86
C SER A 135 6.67 9.43 -5.10
N TYR A 136 6.04 10.55 -4.73
CA TYR A 136 4.69 10.59 -4.21
C TYR A 136 3.72 10.79 -5.37
N LEU A 137 2.82 9.83 -5.61
CA LEU A 137 1.81 9.97 -6.64
C LEU A 137 0.87 11.13 -6.33
N MET A 138 0.48 11.26 -5.05
CA MET A 138 -0.44 12.30 -4.59
C MET A 138 0.20 13.69 -4.47
N SER A 139 1.49 13.86 -4.83
CA SER A 139 2.07 15.19 -5.02
C SER A 139 1.50 15.92 -6.26
N GLY A 140 0.76 15.20 -7.10
CA GLY A 140 0.07 15.77 -8.24
C GLY A 140 0.99 16.54 -9.19
N GLY A 141 0.50 17.65 -9.68
CA GLY A 141 1.21 18.56 -10.56
C GLY A 141 2.36 19.31 -9.90
N SER A 142 2.38 19.42 -8.55
CA SER A 142 3.49 20.07 -7.83
C SER A 142 4.85 19.38 -8.05
N ALA A 143 4.85 18.10 -8.45
CA ALA A 143 6.07 17.40 -8.84
C ALA A 143 6.69 17.86 -10.18
N GLY A 144 5.99 18.74 -10.90
CA GLY A 144 6.42 19.29 -12.18
C GLY A 144 6.20 18.38 -13.37
N THR A 145 6.29 18.97 -14.56
CA THR A 145 6.01 18.28 -15.84
C THR A 145 7.05 17.24 -16.24
N SER A 146 8.24 17.26 -15.64
CA SER A 146 9.26 16.22 -15.84
C SER A 146 8.97 14.92 -15.09
N CYS A 147 8.09 14.95 -14.08
CA CYS A 147 7.73 13.76 -13.31
C CYS A 147 6.82 12.84 -14.10
N ARG A 148 7.28 11.59 -14.34
CA ARG A 148 6.54 10.55 -15.08
C ARG A 148 6.09 9.39 -14.19
N ASN A 149 6.42 9.40 -12.89
CA ASN A 149 6.04 8.32 -11.98
C ASN A 149 4.52 8.27 -11.80
N ALA A 150 3.90 7.18 -12.22
CA ALA A 150 2.46 6.91 -12.06
C ALA A 150 2.15 5.89 -10.95
N TYR A 151 3.18 5.45 -10.21
CA TYR A 151 3.04 4.46 -9.16
C TYR A 151 2.87 5.15 -7.81
N PRO A 152 1.91 4.72 -6.97
CA PRO A 152 1.88 5.13 -5.58
C PRO A 152 3.14 4.62 -4.86
N ASN A 153 3.68 5.41 -3.94
CA ASN A 153 4.73 4.93 -3.06
C ASN A 153 4.17 3.93 -2.02
N SER A 154 5.05 3.36 -1.20
CA SER A 154 4.65 2.35 -0.21
C SER A 154 3.68 2.89 0.85
N GLN A 155 3.78 4.17 1.23
CA GLN A 155 2.89 4.79 2.22
C GLN A 155 1.49 4.97 1.63
N GLU A 156 1.40 5.48 0.41
CA GLU A 156 0.15 5.65 -0.34
C GLU A 156 -0.55 4.31 -0.59
N ALA A 157 0.21 3.32 -1.08
CA ALA A 157 -0.31 1.98 -1.34
C ALA A 157 -0.79 1.29 -0.04
N ASN A 158 -0.01 1.37 1.04
CA ASN A 158 -0.39 0.81 2.34
C ASN A 158 -1.63 1.49 2.92
N ARG A 159 -1.76 2.81 2.77
CA ARG A 159 -2.96 3.53 3.23
C ARG A 159 -4.20 3.02 2.53
N VAL A 160 -4.18 2.90 1.19
CA VAL A 160 -5.29 2.35 0.41
C VAL A 160 -5.56 0.89 0.82
N ASN A 161 -4.51 0.08 0.98
CA ASN A 161 -4.66 -1.32 1.38
C ASN A 161 -5.37 -1.47 2.74
N GLN A 162 -5.05 -0.62 3.72
CA GLN A 162 -5.70 -0.60 5.03
C GLN A 162 -7.17 -0.13 4.96
N LEU A 163 -7.47 0.87 4.13
CA LEU A 163 -8.85 1.32 3.88
C LEU A 163 -9.70 0.21 3.29
N PHE A 164 -9.18 -0.50 2.30
CA PHE A 164 -9.91 -1.60 1.64
C PHE A 164 -9.98 -2.89 2.47
N ALA A 165 -9.08 -3.06 3.44
CA ALA A 165 -9.17 -4.11 4.45
C ALA A 165 -10.20 -3.79 5.56
N GLY A 166 -10.77 -2.58 5.60
CA GLY A 166 -11.64 -2.12 6.68
C GLY A 166 -10.90 -1.80 7.99
N ALA A 167 -9.56 -1.76 7.97
CA ALA A 167 -8.74 -1.43 9.13
C ALA A 167 -8.76 0.07 9.47
N LEU A 168 -9.16 0.90 8.51
CA LEU A 168 -9.27 2.36 8.65
C LEU A 168 -10.61 2.82 8.07
N THR A 169 -11.16 3.90 8.63
CA THR A 169 -12.26 4.64 8.00
C THR A 169 -11.71 5.65 7.00
N ALA A 170 -12.31 5.69 5.81
CA ALA A 170 -12.02 6.76 4.86
C ALA A 170 -12.59 8.08 5.43
N SER A 171 -11.73 9.07 5.62
CA SER A 171 -12.18 10.46 5.83
C SER A 171 -12.73 11.01 4.51
N ALA A 172 -13.57 12.05 4.57
CA ALA A 172 -13.91 12.80 3.38
C ALA A 172 -12.60 13.29 2.73
N VAL A 173 -12.41 12.96 1.46
CA VAL A 173 -11.24 13.38 0.70
C VAL A 173 -11.63 14.66 -0.03
N ASP A 174 -10.97 15.76 0.30
CA ASP A 174 -10.97 16.97 -0.51
C ASP A 174 -9.86 16.81 -1.55
N SER A 175 -10.22 16.80 -2.82
CA SER A 175 -9.27 16.71 -3.93
C SER A 175 -9.13 18.10 -4.57
N GLY A 176 -7.90 18.59 -4.61
CA GLY A 176 -7.55 19.80 -5.33
C GLY A 176 -7.56 19.61 -6.85
N VAL A 177 -7.09 20.61 -7.58
CA VAL A 177 -6.83 20.50 -9.02
C VAL A 177 -5.39 20.04 -9.22
N TYR A 178 -5.17 19.02 -10.05
CA TYR A 178 -3.90 18.34 -10.27
C TYR A 178 -2.71 19.28 -10.54
N ALA A 179 -2.94 20.29 -11.37
CA ALA A 179 -1.88 21.21 -11.82
C ALA A 179 -1.63 22.39 -10.85
N ARG A 180 -2.28 22.44 -9.70
CA ARG A 180 -1.96 23.45 -8.69
C ARG A 180 -0.69 23.06 -7.97
N GLY A 181 0.41 23.69 -8.32
CA GLY A 181 1.70 23.68 -7.67
C GLY A 181 2.15 25.10 -7.40
#